data_944d476ca5f48b1127cd29ff826f9718
#
_entry.id   944d476ca5f48b1127cd29ff826f9718
#
_cell.length_a   1.000
_cell.length_b   1.000
_cell.length_c   1.000
_cell.angle_alpha   90.00
_cell.angle_beta   90.00
_cell.angle_gamma   90.00
#
_symmetry.space_group_name_H-M   'P 1'
#
loop_
_entity.id
_entity.type
_entity.pdbx_description
1 polymer ?
#
loop_
_entity_poly.entity_id
_entity_poly.type
_entity_poly.pdbx_seq_one_letter_code
_entity_poly.pdbx_strand_id
1 'polypeptide(L)'
;MIRKLERKDKKNWIKLYCGYAKFYKVPMNQVILDTLWGWIHDQNHDVNAICYELDGKIVGIAHYRTMPRPIIGQYIGFLDDLFVE
;
A
#
# COMPACT_ATOMS: atom_id res chain seq x y z
N MET A 1 -11.64 10.67 2.02
CA MET A 1 -10.79 11.26 0.95
C MET A 1 -9.66 10.32 0.60
N ILE A 2 -9.52 10.04 -0.67
CA ILE A 2 -8.40 9.19 -1.16
C ILE A 2 -7.20 10.09 -1.42
N ARG A 3 -6.04 9.69 -0.92
CA ARG A 3 -4.79 10.40 -1.12
C ARG A 3 -3.60 9.46 -1.07
N LYS A 4 -2.43 9.95 -1.46
CA LYS A 4 -1.19 9.20 -1.31
C LYS A 4 -0.80 9.10 0.16
N LEU A 5 -0.14 7.99 0.51
CA LEU A 5 0.47 7.85 1.84
C LEU A 5 1.61 8.84 2.01
N GLU A 6 1.62 9.50 3.16
CA GLU A 6 2.70 10.40 3.55
C GLU A 6 3.52 9.75 4.66
N ARG A 7 4.71 10.28 4.91
CA ARG A 7 5.59 9.71 5.95
C ARG A 7 4.97 9.75 7.35
N LYS A 8 4.13 10.73 7.63
CA LYS A 8 3.42 10.84 8.91
C LYS A 8 2.43 9.70 9.15
N ASP A 9 2.04 8.99 8.10
CA ASP A 9 1.04 7.93 8.18
C ASP A 9 1.62 6.57 8.59
N LYS A 10 2.94 6.47 8.76
CA LYS A 10 3.61 5.18 8.96
C LYS A 10 2.99 4.34 10.07
N LYS A 11 2.75 4.95 11.22
CA LYS A 11 2.21 4.23 12.39
C LYS A 11 0.83 3.63 12.11
N ASN A 12 -0.05 4.41 11.51
CA ASN A 12 -1.40 3.94 11.17
C ASN A 12 -1.38 2.95 10.01
N TRP A 13 -0.49 3.14 9.04
CA TRP A 13 -0.29 2.21 7.94
C TRP A 13 0.17 0.84 8.45
N ILE A 14 1.13 0.80 9.37
CA ILE A 14 1.58 -0.45 10.00
C ILE A 14 0.41 -1.16 10.65
N LYS A 15 -0.40 -0.43 11.42
CA LYS A 15 -1.57 -1.01 12.10
C LYS A 15 -2.55 -1.63 11.12
N LEU A 16 -2.87 -0.91 10.03
CA LEU A 16 -3.79 -1.39 9.01
C LEU A 16 -3.23 -2.59 8.27
N TYR A 17 -1.95 -2.54 7.88
CA TYR A 17 -1.35 -3.64 7.12
C TYR A 17 -1.15 -4.88 7.98
N CYS A 18 -0.84 -4.73 9.25
CA CYS A 18 -0.82 -5.87 10.18
C CYS A 18 -2.22 -6.49 10.33
N GLY A 19 -3.28 -5.66 10.33
CA GLY A 19 -4.65 -6.13 10.33
C GLY A 19 -5.00 -6.93 9.07
N TYR A 20 -4.55 -6.45 7.91
CA TYR A 20 -4.68 -7.16 6.64
C TYR A 20 -4.00 -8.53 6.69
N ALA A 21 -2.74 -8.56 7.15
CA ALA A 21 -1.97 -9.80 7.23
C ALA A 21 -2.64 -10.81 8.18
N LYS A 22 -3.15 -10.33 9.30
CA LYS A 22 -3.87 -11.18 10.27
C LYS A 22 -5.15 -11.75 9.66
N PHE A 23 -5.90 -10.94 8.94
CA PHE A 23 -7.15 -11.36 8.30
C PHE A 23 -6.90 -12.47 7.28
N TYR A 24 -5.86 -12.32 6.47
CA TYR A 24 -5.51 -13.32 5.45
C TYR A 24 -4.57 -14.41 5.96
N LYS A 25 -4.21 -14.39 7.26
CA LYS A 25 -3.31 -15.37 7.88
C LYS A 25 -1.95 -15.44 7.19
N VAL A 26 -1.43 -14.27 6.82
CA VAL A 26 -0.12 -14.12 6.17
C VAL A 26 0.89 -13.67 7.23
N PRO A 27 2.08 -14.30 7.29
CA PRO A 27 3.13 -13.83 8.21
C PRO A 27 3.53 -12.39 7.93
N MET A 28 3.72 -11.61 8.97
CA MET A 28 4.17 -10.22 8.88
C MET A 28 5.28 -9.99 9.92
N ASN A 29 6.28 -9.23 9.53
CA ASN A 29 7.40 -8.89 10.42
C ASN A 29 7.94 -7.51 10.07
N GLN A 30 8.85 -7.02 10.93
CA GLN A 30 9.39 -5.67 10.77
C GLN A 30 10.20 -5.50 9.48
N VAL A 31 10.90 -6.55 9.04
CA VAL A 31 11.68 -6.50 7.79
C VAL A 31 10.78 -6.26 6.59
N ILE A 32 9.66 -6.97 6.50
CA ILE A 32 8.68 -6.78 5.42
C ILE A 32 8.11 -5.36 5.47
N LEU A 33 7.71 -4.91 6.65
CA LEU A 33 7.15 -3.57 6.81
C LEU A 33 8.13 -2.48 6.39
N ASP A 34 9.37 -2.56 6.83
CA ASP A 34 10.39 -1.56 6.51
C ASP A 34 10.73 -1.58 5.01
N THR A 35 10.83 -2.75 4.42
CA THR A 35 11.11 -2.91 3.00
C THR A 35 10.00 -2.31 2.15
N LEU A 36 8.75 -2.66 2.44
CA LEU A 36 7.60 -2.15 1.69
C LEU A 36 7.46 -0.64 1.87
N TRP A 37 7.64 -0.13 3.09
CA TRP A 37 7.57 1.31 3.33
C TRP A 37 8.61 2.07 2.51
N GLY A 38 9.83 1.53 2.40
CA GLY A 38 10.87 2.10 1.55
C GLY A 38 10.47 2.12 0.08
N TRP A 39 9.89 1.03 -0.42
CA TRP A 39 9.42 0.96 -1.81
C TRP A 39 8.32 1.99 -2.09
N ILE A 40 7.36 2.13 -1.18
CA ILE A 40 6.24 3.07 -1.35
C ILE A 40 6.73 4.50 -1.53
N HIS A 41 7.80 4.88 -0.83
CA HIS A 41 8.34 6.23 -0.86
C HIS A 41 9.49 6.41 -1.86
N ASP A 42 9.82 5.37 -2.63
CA ASP A 42 10.82 5.43 -3.69
C ASP A 42 10.14 5.69 -5.03
N GLN A 43 10.38 6.88 -5.58
CA GLN A 43 9.75 7.30 -6.84
C GLN A 43 10.15 6.43 -8.04
N ASN A 44 11.24 5.69 -7.92
CA ASN A 44 11.72 4.80 -8.98
C ASN A 44 11.26 3.36 -8.82
N HIS A 45 10.46 3.07 -7.79
CA HIS A 45 9.96 1.72 -7.55
C HIS A 45 8.54 1.56 -8.10
N ASP A 46 8.21 0.34 -8.54
CA ASP A 46 6.92 0.04 -9.16
C ASP A 46 5.76 0.01 -8.17
N VAL A 47 6.03 -0.20 -6.88
CA VAL A 47 5.00 -0.27 -5.85
C VAL A 47 4.52 1.12 -5.47
N ASN A 48 3.20 1.27 -5.45
CA ASN A 48 2.52 2.51 -5.08
C ASN A 48 1.51 2.21 -3.97
N ALA A 49 1.17 3.24 -3.21
CA ALA A 49 0.17 3.11 -2.18
C ALA A 49 -0.71 4.36 -2.11
N ILE A 50 -1.99 4.11 -1.86
CA ILE A 50 -2.96 5.16 -1.54
C ILE A 50 -3.66 4.80 -0.26
N CYS A 51 -4.25 5.79 0.38
CA CYS A 51 -5.04 5.58 1.58
C CYS A 51 -6.37 6.31 1.49
N TYR A 52 -7.31 5.89 2.32
CA TYR A 52 -8.57 6.61 2.53
C TYR A 52 -8.54 7.24 3.91
N GLU A 53 -8.66 8.56 3.93
CA GLU A 53 -8.70 9.34 5.17
C GLU A 53 -10.13 9.74 5.49
N LEU A 54 -10.53 9.50 6.74
CA LEU A 54 -11.84 9.88 7.25
C LEU A 54 -11.63 10.53 8.62
N ASP A 55 -12.12 11.77 8.78
CA ASP A 55 -12.03 12.52 10.03
C ASP A 55 -10.58 12.63 10.55
N GLY A 56 -9.64 12.90 9.66
CA GLY A 56 -8.24 13.10 9.99
C GLY A 56 -7.46 11.82 10.29
N LYS A 57 -8.06 10.65 10.05
CA LYS A 57 -7.43 9.36 10.31
C LYS A 57 -7.53 8.47 9.08
N ILE A 58 -6.44 7.75 8.75
CA ILE A 58 -6.52 6.78 7.67
C ILE A 58 -7.22 5.52 8.15
N VAL A 59 -8.21 5.06 7.39
CA VAL A 59 -9.02 3.88 7.72
C VAL A 59 -8.95 2.81 6.65
N GLY A 60 -8.30 3.10 5.53
CA GLY A 60 -8.13 2.14 4.44
C GLY A 60 -6.81 2.35 3.73
N ILE A 61 -6.27 1.28 3.19
CA ILE A 61 -5.03 1.31 2.40
C ILE A 61 -5.16 0.41 1.18
N ALA A 62 -4.45 0.79 0.12
CA ALA A 62 -4.31 -0.05 -1.07
C ALA A 62 -2.88 0.04 -1.57
N HIS A 63 -2.32 -1.11 -1.91
CA HIS A 63 -1.02 -1.22 -2.57
C HIS A 63 -1.24 -1.71 -3.99
N TYR A 64 -0.61 -1.05 -4.96
CA TYR A 64 -0.72 -1.46 -6.34
C TYR A 64 0.61 -1.27 -7.07
N ARG A 65 0.76 -2.00 -8.15
CA ARG A 65 1.92 -1.90 -9.03
C ARG A 65 1.48 -1.50 -10.41
N THR A 66 2.29 -0.72 -11.10
CA THR A 66 2.14 -0.51 -12.53
C THR A 66 3.06 -1.47 -13.26
N MET A 67 2.57 -2.03 -14.36
CA MET A 67 3.38 -2.94 -15.18
C MET A 67 3.05 -2.75 -16.65
N PRO A 68 4.04 -2.95 -17.54
CA PRO A 68 3.77 -2.90 -18.97
C PRO A 68 2.92 -4.08 -19.40
N ARG A 69 1.96 -3.84 -20.27
CA ARG A 69 1.20 -4.88 -20.94
C ARG A 69 1.51 -4.81 -22.44
N PRO A 70 2.39 -5.69 -22.94
CA PRO A 70 2.91 -5.56 -24.31
C PRO A 70 1.84 -5.60 -25.37
N ILE A 71 0.82 -6.46 -25.21
CA ILE A 71 -0.21 -6.65 -26.23
C ILE A 71 -1.02 -5.39 -26.54
N ILE A 72 -1.06 -4.44 -25.61
CA ILE A 72 -1.74 -3.16 -25.83
C ILE A 72 -0.78 -1.98 -25.86
N GLY A 73 0.52 -2.23 -25.64
CA GLY A 73 1.53 -1.17 -25.64
C GLY A 73 1.35 -0.12 -24.55
N GLN A 74 0.76 -0.48 -23.42
CA GLN A 74 0.43 0.44 -22.34
C GLN A 74 0.79 -0.16 -20.98
N TYR A 75 0.94 0.72 -19.99
CA TYR A 75 1.05 0.29 -18.59
C TYR A 75 -0.33 0.04 -18.00
N ILE A 76 -0.42 -0.95 -17.15
CA ILE A 76 -1.65 -1.25 -16.37
C ILE A 76 -1.34 -1.20 -14.89
N GLY A 77 -2.39 -0.97 -14.08
CA GLY A 77 -2.30 -1.10 -12.64
C GLY A 77 -2.70 -2.49 -12.20
N PHE A 78 -1.98 -3.05 -11.22
CA PHE A 78 -2.30 -4.32 -10.59
C PHE A 78 -2.49 -4.09 -9.09
N LEU A 79 -3.69 -4.39 -8.59
CA LEU A 79 -4.00 -4.25 -7.17
C LEU A 79 -3.47 -5.46 -6.41
N ASP A 80 -2.50 -5.23 -5.51
CA ASP A 80 -1.93 -6.27 -4.67
C ASP A 80 -2.69 -6.46 -3.37
N ASP A 81 -2.96 -5.35 -2.66
CA ASP A 81 -3.57 -5.38 -1.34
C ASP A 81 -4.62 -4.30 -1.23
N LEU A 82 -5.75 -4.63 -0.62
CA LEU A 82 -6.80 -3.67 -0.29
C LEU A 82 -7.38 -4.02 1.08
N PHE A 83 -7.31 -3.10 2.01
CA PHE A 83 -7.85 -3.31 3.34
C PHE A 83 -8.52 -2.05 3.86
N VAL A 84 -9.73 -2.21 4.38
CA VAL A 84 -10.50 -1.15 5.01
C VAL A 84 -10.89 -1.63 6.41
N GLU A 85 -10.58 -0.78 7.39
CA GLU A 85 -10.90 -1.05 8.79
C GLU A 85 -12.39 -0.92 9.05
#